data_3392912cffe2784272102a03669eab41
#
_entry.id   3392912cffe2784272102a03669eab41
#
_cell.length_a   1.000
_cell.length_b   1.000
_cell.length_c   1.000
_cell.angle_alpha   90.00
_cell.angle_beta   90.00
_cell.angle_gamma   90.00
#
_symmetry.space_group_name_H-M   'P 1'
#
loop_
_entity.id
_entity.type
_entity.pdbx_description
1 polymer ?
#
loop_
_entity_poly.entity_id
_entity_poly.type
_entity_poly.pdbx_seq_one_letter_code
_entity_poly.pdbx_strand_id
1 'polypeptide(L)'
;MRDTSRRLSTQEYLRLIGVAELPPLTSPFDPGYDPVTLESHLDQSAHLMASLKISMACWQIARETATRRKIAAARVHNVPAVTGGGPFEVAVAQGQLEAYLDLCADLGITRIECGEGFTELTLKPQEVVKLAHERGLAIQYEMGKKHEGPFTEETLDEAIARGHAWLDAGALQLVIEARESARGVGMFDLEGNLNPTYADRFAEEFGLDIAMFEAPNKPSQFAFLDHFGPHVHLCNVRLEELLRVEIYRRGLHSDAFAKPNLRPAQPSRETA
;
A
#
# COMPACT_ATOMS: atom_id res chain seq x y z
N MET A 1 9.74 -40.10 20.39
CA MET A 1 11.02 -39.77 19.73
C MET A 1 10.70 -38.92 18.52
N ARG A 2 11.14 -37.66 18.49
CA ARG A 2 11.01 -36.82 17.26
C ARG A 2 12.01 -37.40 16.26
N ASP A 3 11.54 -37.71 15.04
CA ASP A 3 12.41 -38.04 13.94
C ASP A 3 13.31 -36.84 13.62
N THR A 4 14.56 -36.90 14.04
CA THR A 4 15.55 -35.82 13.89
C THR A 4 16.20 -35.83 12.50
N SER A 5 15.80 -36.75 11.61
CA SER A 5 16.39 -36.90 10.28
C SER A 5 15.79 -35.96 9.21
N ARG A 6 14.60 -35.37 9.45
CA ARG A 6 13.93 -34.46 8.49
C ARG A 6 14.33 -33.01 8.75
N ARG A 7 14.98 -32.39 7.77
CA ARG A 7 15.27 -30.96 7.78
C ARG A 7 13.96 -30.17 7.68
N LEU A 8 13.71 -29.25 8.62
CA LEU A 8 12.58 -28.34 8.56
C LEU A 8 12.74 -27.35 7.39
N SER A 9 11.67 -27.09 6.68
CA SER A 9 11.58 -25.93 5.79
C SER A 9 11.51 -24.65 6.62
N THR A 10 11.76 -23.50 5.98
CA THR A 10 11.64 -22.18 6.64
C THR A 10 10.21 -21.95 7.15
N GLN A 11 9.20 -22.32 6.38
CA GLN A 11 7.78 -22.16 6.76
C GLN A 11 7.41 -23.06 7.94
N GLU A 12 7.85 -24.33 7.95
CA GLU A 12 7.64 -25.24 9.09
C GLU A 12 8.30 -24.68 10.36
N TYR A 13 9.49 -24.10 10.22
CA TYR A 13 10.15 -23.43 11.35
C TYR A 13 9.37 -22.22 11.88
N LEU A 14 8.86 -21.36 10.99
CA LEU A 14 8.06 -20.21 11.40
C LEU A 14 6.80 -20.63 12.16
N ARG A 15 6.09 -21.66 11.69
CA ARG A 15 4.94 -22.23 12.41
C ARG A 15 5.34 -22.79 13.77
N LEU A 16 6.48 -23.47 13.85
CA LEU A 16 6.99 -24.05 15.09
C LEU A 16 7.25 -22.98 16.17
N ILE A 17 7.72 -21.80 15.77
CA ILE A 17 7.97 -20.68 16.69
C ILE A 17 6.76 -19.74 16.85
N GLY A 18 5.58 -20.12 16.35
CA GLY A 18 4.32 -19.41 16.54
C GLY A 18 4.14 -18.15 15.70
N VAL A 19 4.85 -18.02 14.57
CA VAL A 19 4.65 -16.92 13.65
C VAL A 19 3.34 -17.14 12.88
N ALA A 20 2.47 -16.14 12.91
CA ALA A 20 1.18 -16.19 12.22
C ALA A 20 1.34 -16.19 10.71
N GLU A 21 0.53 -16.98 10.02
CA GLU A 21 0.33 -16.85 8.58
C GLU A 21 -0.60 -15.66 8.33
N LEU A 22 -0.15 -14.71 7.53
CA LEU A 22 -0.89 -13.50 7.21
C LEU A 22 -1.10 -13.41 5.70
N PRO A 23 -2.24 -12.89 5.24
CA PRO A 23 -2.39 -12.53 3.83
C PRO A 23 -1.41 -11.42 3.46
N PRO A 24 -1.19 -11.15 2.16
CA PRO A 24 -0.39 -10.01 1.73
C PRO A 24 -1.12 -8.70 2.10
N LEU A 25 -0.50 -7.90 2.97
CA LEU A 25 -1.05 -6.63 3.51
C LEU A 25 -0.07 -5.45 3.31
N THR A 26 0.93 -5.63 2.46
CA THR A 26 1.86 -4.56 2.09
C THR A 26 1.82 -4.35 0.58
N SER A 27 1.58 -3.11 0.19
CA SER A 27 1.59 -2.65 -1.20
C SER A 27 2.85 -1.82 -1.46
N PRO A 28 3.95 -2.45 -1.88
CA PRO A 28 5.17 -1.72 -2.18
C PRO A 28 5.06 -0.92 -3.46
N PHE A 29 6.00 0.02 -3.64
CA PHE A 29 6.17 0.72 -4.90
C PHE A 29 7.55 0.48 -5.52
N ASP A 30 7.57 0.41 -6.85
CA ASP A 30 8.77 0.43 -7.67
C ASP A 30 9.29 1.87 -7.82
N PRO A 31 10.44 2.23 -7.27
CA PRO A 31 10.98 3.59 -7.36
C PRO A 31 11.60 3.91 -8.72
N GLY A 32 11.45 3.06 -9.71
CA GLY A 32 12.06 3.19 -11.04
C GLY A 32 13.16 2.17 -11.31
N TYR A 33 13.14 1.02 -10.68
CA TYR A 33 14.08 -0.08 -10.96
C TYR A 33 14.03 -0.51 -12.41
N ASP A 34 15.14 -1.07 -12.89
CA ASP A 34 15.14 -1.78 -14.16
C ASP A 34 14.31 -3.09 -14.06
N PRO A 35 13.88 -3.65 -15.20
CA PRO A 35 13.03 -4.84 -15.19
C PRO A 35 13.66 -6.06 -14.51
N VAL A 36 14.98 -6.25 -14.61
CA VAL A 36 15.63 -7.45 -14.01
C VAL A 36 15.62 -7.36 -12.49
N THR A 37 15.92 -6.18 -11.96
CA THR A 37 15.84 -5.91 -10.51
C THR A 37 14.42 -6.14 -10.00
N LEU A 38 13.40 -5.63 -10.69
CA LEU A 38 12.01 -5.81 -10.31
C LEU A 38 11.60 -7.30 -10.35
N GLU A 39 11.96 -8.02 -11.40
CA GLU A 39 11.70 -9.47 -11.53
C GLU A 39 12.31 -10.24 -10.36
N SER A 40 13.56 -9.93 -9.97
CA SER A 40 14.21 -10.58 -8.83
C SER A 40 13.47 -10.32 -7.49
N HIS A 41 12.92 -9.13 -7.29
CA HIS A 41 12.08 -8.85 -6.12
C HIS A 41 10.77 -9.62 -6.14
N LEU A 42 10.14 -9.73 -7.30
CA LEU A 42 8.90 -10.51 -7.46
C LEU A 42 9.15 -11.99 -7.22
N ASP A 43 10.18 -12.59 -7.82
CA ASP A 43 10.56 -13.99 -7.59
C ASP A 43 10.77 -14.29 -6.11
N GLN A 44 11.38 -13.36 -5.37
CA GLN A 44 11.67 -13.52 -3.95
C GLN A 44 10.43 -13.31 -3.07
N SER A 45 9.59 -12.32 -3.35
CA SER A 45 8.69 -11.74 -2.35
C SER A 45 7.27 -11.43 -2.82
N ALA A 46 6.88 -11.81 -4.05
CA ALA A 46 5.55 -11.51 -4.58
C ALA A 46 4.40 -11.99 -3.69
N HIS A 47 4.58 -13.13 -3.01
CA HIS A 47 3.59 -13.69 -2.08
C HIS A 47 3.30 -12.83 -0.83
N LEU A 48 4.09 -11.79 -0.60
CA LEU A 48 3.93 -10.80 0.48
C LEU A 48 3.29 -9.51 0.00
N MET A 49 3.10 -9.33 -1.32
CA MET A 49 2.62 -8.10 -1.93
C MET A 49 1.11 -8.16 -2.16
N ALA A 50 0.36 -7.21 -1.61
CA ALA A 50 -1.06 -7.04 -1.91
C ALA A 50 -1.27 -6.39 -3.30
N SER A 51 -0.40 -5.48 -3.68
CA SER A 51 -0.28 -4.90 -5.02
C SER A 51 1.13 -4.33 -5.21
N LEU A 52 1.50 -4.00 -6.44
CA LEU A 52 2.75 -3.31 -6.77
C LEU A 52 2.42 -1.99 -7.47
N LYS A 53 2.75 -0.85 -6.83
CA LYS A 53 2.61 0.47 -7.43
C LYS A 53 3.79 0.74 -8.35
N ILE A 54 3.54 0.98 -9.64
CA ILE A 54 4.52 1.53 -10.56
C ILE A 54 4.53 3.04 -10.32
N SER A 55 5.52 3.49 -9.58
CA SER A 55 5.48 4.77 -8.89
C SER A 55 5.63 5.98 -9.81
N MET A 56 5.03 7.08 -9.40
CA MET A 56 5.10 8.39 -10.06
C MET A 56 4.80 8.30 -11.57
N ALA A 57 5.46 9.11 -12.37
CA ALA A 57 5.40 9.06 -13.83
C ALA A 57 6.61 8.33 -14.47
N CYS A 58 7.41 7.58 -13.68
CA CYS A 58 8.62 6.93 -14.18
C CYS A 58 8.33 6.01 -15.39
N TRP A 59 7.21 5.29 -15.33
CA TRP A 59 6.79 4.36 -16.37
C TRP A 59 6.40 5.04 -17.70
N GLN A 60 6.00 6.34 -17.66
CA GLN A 60 5.67 7.12 -18.85
C GLN A 60 6.92 7.66 -19.55
N ILE A 61 8.02 7.84 -18.80
CA ILE A 61 9.29 8.39 -19.32
C ILE A 61 10.25 7.25 -19.70
N ALA A 62 10.19 6.12 -19.02
CA ALA A 62 10.97 4.94 -19.34
C ALA A 62 10.58 4.38 -20.72
N ARG A 63 11.46 3.56 -21.31
CA ARG A 63 11.08 2.85 -22.54
C ARG A 63 9.88 1.96 -22.28
N GLU A 64 8.85 2.07 -23.12
CA GLU A 64 7.62 1.31 -23.00
C GLU A 64 7.84 -0.21 -22.87
N THR A 65 8.82 -0.75 -23.61
CA THR A 65 9.19 -2.17 -23.51
C THR A 65 9.64 -2.58 -22.11
N ALA A 66 10.32 -1.70 -21.37
CA ALA A 66 10.72 -1.93 -19.98
C ALA A 66 9.49 -1.90 -19.05
N THR A 67 8.59 -0.95 -19.24
CA THR A 67 7.33 -0.84 -18.48
C THR A 67 6.45 -2.06 -18.70
N ARG A 68 6.23 -2.49 -19.95
CA ARG A 68 5.46 -3.70 -20.29
C ARG A 68 6.07 -4.95 -19.65
N ARG A 69 7.39 -5.09 -19.65
CA ARG A 69 8.09 -6.21 -19.03
C ARG A 69 7.85 -6.25 -17.52
N LYS A 70 7.91 -5.13 -16.83
CA LYS A 70 7.63 -5.03 -15.39
C LYS A 70 6.19 -5.42 -15.05
N ILE A 71 5.23 -4.90 -15.80
CA ILE A 71 3.81 -5.21 -15.58
C ILE A 71 3.52 -6.67 -15.88
N ALA A 72 4.11 -7.23 -16.94
CA ALA A 72 4.00 -8.65 -17.27
C ALA A 72 4.56 -9.55 -16.15
N ALA A 73 5.70 -9.17 -15.57
CA ALA A 73 6.28 -9.89 -14.44
C ALA A 73 5.36 -9.88 -13.22
N ALA A 74 4.81 -8.73 -12.84
CA ALA A 74 3.84 -8.65 -11.74
C ALA A 74 2.63 -9.57 -11.99
N ARG A 75 2.10 -9.59 -13.22
CA ARG A 75 0.98 -10.45 -13.61
C ARG A 75 1.31 -11.95 -13.51
N VAL A 76 2.52 -12.37 -13.90
CA VAL A 76 2.98 -13.78 -13.77
C VAL A 76 2.91 -14.24 -12.32
N HIS A 77 3.20 -13.35 -11.38
CA HIS A 77 3.13 -13.61 -9.94
C HIS A 77 1.75 -13.33 -9.31
N ASN A 78 0.73 -13.02 -10.11
CA ASN A 78 -0.61 -12.62 -9.64
C ASN A 78 -0.61 -11.38 -8.72
N VAL A 79 0.35 -10.47 -8.88
CA VAL A 79 0.41 -9.20 -8.15
C VAL A 79 -0.26 -8.12 -8.99
N PRO A 80 -1.33 -7.46 -8.50
CA PRO A 80 -1.96 -6.35 -9.20
C PRO A 80 -0.97 -5.21 -9.42
N ALA A 81 -0.86 -4.72 -10.66
CA ALA A 81 -0.07 -3.54 -10.99
C ALA A 81 -0.93 -2.28 -10.88
N VAL A 82 -0.45 -1.27 -10.14
CA VAL A 82 -1.16 -0.03 -9.82
C VAL A 82 -0.35 1.17 -10.29
N THR A 83 -1.00 2.21 -10.79
CA THR A 83 -0.35 3.52 -11.07
C THR A 83 -0.25 4.35 -9.80
N GLY A 84 0.65 5.35 -9.78
CA GLY A 84 0.55 6.43 -8.78
C GLY A 84 -0.50 7.47 -9.17
N GLY A 85 -1.01 8.25 -8.20
CA GLY A 85 -2.06 9.26 -8.42
C GLY A 85 -1.64 10.42 -9.32
N GLY A 86 -0.39 10.84 -9.27
CA GLY A 86 0.10 11.99 -10.04
C GLY A 86 -0.19 11.95 -11.54
N PRO A 87 0.11 10.86 -12.28
CA PRO A 87 -0.25 10.74 -13.68
C PRO A 87 -1.74 10.87 -13.97
N PHE A 88 -2.59 10.36 -13.09
CA PHE A 88 -4.04 10.53 -13.18
C PHE A 88 -4.45 12.00 -13.08
N GLU A 89 -3.95 12.71 -12.07
CA GLU A 89 -4.26 14.13 -11.86
C GLU A 89 -3.80 14.99 -13.05
N VAL A 90 -2.61 14.73 -13.59
CA VAL A 90 -2.13 15.40 -14.81
C VAL A 90 -3.05 15.13 -16.00
N ALA A 91 -3.48 13.87 -16.19
CA ALA A 91 -4.37 13.51 -17.29
C ALA A 91 -5.72 14.22 -17.20
N VAL A 92 -6.29 14.33 -16.00
CA VAL A 92 -7.54 15.09 -15.77
C VAL A 92 -7.34 16.57 -16.06
N ALA A 93 -6.29 17.18 -15.50
CA ALA A 93 -6.01 18.59 -15.69
C ALA A 93 -5.77 18.98 -17.18
N GLN A 94 -5.29 18.03 -17.97
CA GLN A 94 -5.07 18.20 -19.43
C GLN A 94 -6.26 17.75 -20.29
N GLY A 95 -7.38 17.31 -19.69
CA GLY A 95 -8.54 16.80 -20.43
C GLY A 95 -8.25 15.51 -21.22
N GLN A 96 -7.31 14.69 -20.77
CA GLN A 96 -6.83 13.48 -21.44
C GLN A 96 -7.09 12.20 -20.62
N LEU A 97 -8.07 12.21 -19.73
CA LEU A 97 -8.34 11.07 -18.85
C LEU A 97 -8.61 9.77 -19.61
N GLU A 98 -9.45 9.81 -20.66
CA GLU A 98 -9.77 8.62 -21.42
C GLU A 98 -8.54 8.02 -22.11
N ALA A 99 -7.73 8.86 -22.77
CA ALA A 99 -6.49 8.41 -23.39
C ALA A 99 -5.50 7.81 -22.36
N TYR A 100 -5.45 8.37 -21.16
CA TYR A 100 -4.65 7.82 -20.06
C TYR A 100 -5.16 6.44 -19.61
N LEU A 101 -6.46 6.29 -19.45
CA LEU A 101 -7.06 5.00 -19.06
C LEU A 101 -6.87 3.94 -20.15
N ASP A 102 -7.03 4.31 -21.43
CA ASP A 102 -6.76 3.42 -22.57
C ASP A 102 -5.30 2.95 -22.57
N LEU A 103 -4.35 3.86 -22.37
CA LEU A 103 -2.94 3.51 -22.26
C LEU A 103 -2.66 2.56 -21.08
N CYS A 104 -3.23 2.82 -19.92
CA CYS A 104 -3.05 1.96 -18.75
C CYS A 104 -3.57 0.54 -18.99
N ALA A 105 -4.76 0.42 -19.58
CA ALA A 105 -5.35 -0.88 -19.94
C ALA A 105 -4.48 -1.63 -20.98
N ASP A 106 -4.01 -0.94 -22.02
CA ASP A 106 -3.13 -1.52 -23.04
C ASP A 106 -1.77 -2.00 -22.49
N LEU A 107 -1.22 -1.28 -21.52
CA LEU A 107 -0.01 -1.69 -20.81
C LEU A 107 -0.23 -2.92 -19.88
N GLY A 108 -1.47 -3.25 -19.55
CA GLY A 108 -1.83 -4.34 -18.65
C GLY A 108 -1.83 -3.94 -17.16
N ILE A 109 -1.90 -2.65 -16.87
CA ILE A 109 -2.20 -2.15 -15.53
C ILE A 109 -3.59 -2.64 -15.13
N THR A 110 -3.79 -2.97 -13.87
CA THR A 110 -5.04 -3.53 -13.37
C THR A 110 -5.81 -2.58 -12.47
N ARG A 111 -5.12 -1.57 -11.92
CA ARG A 111 -5.73 -0.62 -10.99
C ARG A 111 -5.13 0.78 -11.17
N ILE A 112 -5.99 1.79 -11.10
CA ILE A 112 -5.61 3.20 -11.13
C ILE A 112 -5.73 3.77 -9.73
N GLU A 113 -4.69 4.48 -9.28
CA GLU A 113 -4.81 5.37 -8.13
C GLU A 113 -5.32 6.72 -8.61
N CYS A 114 -6.47 7.12 -8.12
CA CYS A 114 -7.04 8.44 -8.34
C CYS A 114 -6.80 9.30 -7.10
N GLY A 115 -6.57 10.57 -7.26
CA GLY A 115 -6.37 11.49 -6.15
C GLY A 115 -6.64 12.93 -6.55
N GLU A 116 -6.62 13.81 -5.56
CA GLU A 116 -6.72 15.26 -5.68
C GLU A 116 -5.62 15.93 -4.85
N GLY A 117 -4.45 15.30 -4.84
CA GLY A 117 -3.31 15.71 -4.01
C GLY A 117 -2.74 17.07 -4.36
N PHE A 118 -2.82 17.50 -5.63
CA PHE A 118 -2.32 18.79 -6.13
C PHE A 118 -3.20 19.42 -7.22
N THR A 119 -4.32 18.79 -7.59
CA THR A 119 -5.31 19.34 -8.53
C THR A 119 -6.70 19.28 -7.90
N GLU A 120 -7.64 19.99 -8.48
CA GLU A 120 -9.07 19.83 -8.17
C GLU A 120 -9.70 18.94 -9.24
N LEU A 121 -10.35 17.87 -8.81
CA LEU A 121 -11.04 16.97 -9.71
C LEU A 121 -12.39 17.57 -10.09
N THR A 122 -12.55 17.89 -11.36
CA THR A 122 -13.82 18.44 -11.91
C THR A 122 -14.84 17.35 -12.23
N LEU A 123 -14.40 16.08 -12.30
CA LEU A 123 -15.26 14.94 -12.59
C LEU A 123 -15.81 14.32 -11.29
N LYS A 124 -17.02 13.78 -11.37
CA LYS A 124 -17.61 13.04 -10.25
C LYS A 124 -16.95 11.65 -10.13
N PRO A 125 -16.82 11.11 -8.91
CA PRO A 125 -16.29 9.76 -8.71
C PRO A 125 -16.95 8.70 -9.59
N GLN A 126 -18.29 8.76 -9.75
CA GLN A 126 -19.06 7.82 -10.56
C GLN A 126 -18.66 7.85 -12.04
N GLU A 127 -18.35 9.02 -12.58
CA GLU A 127 -17.92 9.18 -13.99
C GLU A 127 -16.53 8.57 -14.18
N VAL A 128 -15.60 8.82 -13.27
CA VAL A 128 -14.24 8.27 -13.31
C VAL A 128 -14.26 6.75 -13.18
N VAL A 129 -14.97 6.23 -12.20
CA VAL A 129 -15.08 4.78 -11.94
C VAL A 129 -15.71 4.08 -13.13
N LYS A 130 -16.76 4.65 -13.72
CA LYS A 130 -17.40 4.11 -14.92
C LYS A 130 -16.42 4.01 -16.09
N LEU A 131 -15.69 5.11 -16.40
CA LEU A 131 -14.71 5.14 -17.50
C LEU A 131 -13.58 4.11 -17.29
N ALA A 132 -13.13 3.92 -16.05
CA ALA A 132 -12.13 2.93 -15.71
C ALA A 132 -12.67 1.50 -15.84
N HIS A 133 -13.85 1.20 -15.32
CA HIS A 133 -14.47 -0.12 -15.39
C HIS A 133 -14.79 -0.55 -16.82
N GLU A 134 -15.18 0.36 -17.72
CA GLU A 134 -15.38 0.08 -19.15
C GLU A 134 -14.09 -0.44 -19.82
N ARG A 135 -12.93 -0.17 -19.23
CA ARG A 135 -11.60 -0.63 -19.67
C ARG A 135 -11.02 -1.78 -18.84
N GLY A 136 -11.82 -2.34 -17.93
CA GLY A 136 -11.38 -3.42 -17.03
C GLY A 136 -10.41 -2.98 -15.94
N LEU A 137 -10.34 -1.66 -15.64
CA LEU A 137 -9.48 -1.08 -14.62
C LEU A 137 -10.26 -0.91 -13.32
N ALA A 138 -9.67 -1.34 -12.20
CA ALA A 138 -10.18 -1.02 -10.86
C ALA A 138 -9.66 0.35 -10.40
N ILE A 139 -10.32 0.93 -9.40
CA ILE A 139 -9.95 2.23 -8.80
C ILE A 139 -9.59 2.04 -7.33
N GLN A 140 -8.53 2.70 -6.89
CA GLN A 140 -8.30 3.08 -5.50
C GLN A 140 -8.20 4.61 -5.42
N TYR A 141 -8.63 5.19 -4.30
CA TYR A 141 -8.66 6.64 -4.15
C TYR A 141 -7.71 7.10 -3.05
N GLU A 142 -6.81 8.03 -3.38
CA GLU A 142 -5.86 8.67 -2.46
C GLU A 142 -6.51 9.89 -1.79
N MET A 143 -6.63 9.85 -0.47
CA MET A 143 -7.20 10.90 0.36
C MET A 143 -6.10 11.75 0.99
N GLY A 144 -6.29 13.05 0.95
CA GLY A 144 -5.37 14.03 1.50
C GLY A 144 -4.69 14.86 0.42
N LYS A 145 -4.31 16.07 0.78
CA LYS A 145 -3.62 17.00 -0.12
C LYS A 145 -2.14 17.10 0.21
N LYS A 146 -1.33 17.14 -0.81
CA LYS A 146 0.15 17.04 -0.67
C LYS A 146 0.81 18.27 -0.04
N HIS A 147 0.11 19.40 0.01
CA HIS A 147 0.70 20.69 0.40
C HIS A 147 -0.09 21.43 1.50
N GLU A 148 -1.11 20.83 2.09
CA GLU A 148 -1.96 21.46 3.11
C GLU A 148 -1.53 21.20 4.57
N GLY A 149 -0.46 20.43 4.77
CA GLY A 149 0.02 20.12 6.11
C GLY A 149 -0.67 18.90 6.74
N PRO A 150 -0.56 18.73 8.07
CA PRO A 150 -1.28 17.69 8.80
C PRO A 150 -2.80 17.92 8.77
N PHE A 151 -3.57 16.85 8.87
CA PHE A 151 -5.02 16.96 9.01
C PHE A 151 -5.42 17.84 10.21
N THR A 152 -6.48 18.60 10.02
CA THR A 152 -7.31 19.19 11.07
C THR A 152 -8.59 18.36 11.19
N GLU A 153 -9.40 18.58 12.21
CA GLU A 153 -10.72 17.91 12.32
C GLU A 153 -11.58 18.17 11.07
N GLU A 154 -11.58 19.39 10.56
CA GLU A 154 -12.35 19.80 9.37
C GLU A 154 -11.86 19.06 8.11
N THR A 155 -10.56 19.08 7.82
CA THR A 155 -10.00 18.41 6.64
C THR A 155 -10.06 16.88 6.75
N LEU A 156 -10.07 16.33 7.97
CA LEU A 156 -10.30 14.92 8.23
C LEU A 156 -11.74 14.52 7.88
N ASP A 157 -12.73 15.30 8.35
CA ASP A 157 -14.14 15.03 8.05
C ASP A 157 -14.43 15.17 6.55
N GLU A 158 -13.83 16.15 5.87
CA GLU A 158 -13.90 16.28 4.41
C GLU A 158 -13.29 15.07 3.69
N ALA A 159 -12.12 14.62 4.14
CA ALA A 159 -11.46 13.44 3.56
C ALA A 159 -12.31 12.17 3.74
N ILE A 160 -12.93 11.99 4.91
CA ILE A 160 -13.85 10.87 5.19
C ILE A 160 -15.08 10.93 4.28
N ALA A 161 -15.73 12.08 4.17
CA ALA A 161 -16.88 12.24 3.28
C ALA A 161 -16.51 11.95 1.82
N ARG A 162 -15.34 12.38 1.40
CA ARG A 162 -14.79 12.11 0.06
C ARG A 162 -14.53 10.61 -0.13
N GLY A 163 -13.93 9.94 0.85
CA GLY A 163 -13.70 8.50 0.83
C GLY A 163 -14.99 7.70 0.64
N HIS A 164 -16.06 8.03 1.37
CA HIS A 164 -17.38 7.41 1.17
C HIS A 164 -17.91 7.62 -0.25
N ALA A 165 -17.82 8.84 -0.80
CA ALA A 165 -18.29 9.12 -2.16
C ALA A 165 -17.56 8.26 -3.23
N TRP A 166 -16.27 7.99 -3.04
CA TRP A 166 -15.51 7.12 -3.94
C TRP A 166 -15.83 5.65 -3.76
N LEU A 167 -16.03 5.17 -2.52
CA LEU A 167 -16.47 3.80 -2.25
C LEU A 167 -17.87 3.53 -2.82
N ASP A 168 -18.80 4.48 -2.62
CA ASP A 168 -20.15 4.41 -3.19
C ASP A 168 -20.13 4.39 -4.73
N ALA A 169 -19.14 5.02 -5.33
CA ALA A 169 -18.92 4.98 -6.78
C ALA A 169 -18.32 3.66 -7.27
N GLY A 170 -17.72 2.85 -6.39
CA GLY A 170 -17.13 1.56 -6.71
C GLY A 170 -15.60 1.50 -6.63
N ALA A 171 -14.95 2.46 -5.95
CA ALA A 171 -13.54 2.32 -5.60
C ALA A 171 -13.34 1.13 -4.66
N LEU A 172 -12.25 0.37 -4.85
CA LEU A 172 -11.98 -0.84 -4.07
C LEU A 172 -11.36 -0.54 -2.70
N GLN A 173 -10.51 0.47 -2.63
CA GLN A 173 -9.72 0.80 -1.45
C GLN A 173 -9.44 2.30 -1.41
N LEU A 174 -9.12 2.77 -0.21
CA LEU A 174 -8.74 4.15 0.06
C LEU A 174 -7.28 4.20 0.52
N VAL A 175 -6.51 5.11 -0.02
CA VAL A 175 -5.11 5.37 0.34
C VAL A 175 -5.07 6.66 1.16
N ILE A 176 -4.46 6.63 2.34
CA ILE A 176 -4.33 7.81 3.18
C ILE A 176 -2.92 8.38 3.01
N GLU A 177 -2.84 9.61 2.51
CA GLU A 177 -1.62 10.31 2.10
C GLU A 177 -0.65 10.55 3.27
N ALA A 178 0.64 10.26 3.09
CA ALA A 178 1.72 10.64 4.00
C ALA A 178 2.97 11.18 3.27
N ARG A 179 2.98 11.24 1.96
CA ARG A 179 4.12 11.62 1.11
C ARG A 179 5.36 10.75 1.38
N GLU A 180 6.50 11.16 0.82
CA GLU A 180 7.76 10.42 1.01
C GLU A 180 8.38 10.60 2.39
N SER A 181 8.02 11.67 3.11
CA SER A 181 8.65 12.01 4.39
C SER A 181 7.90 11.50 5.61
N ALA A 182 6.57 11.33 5.51
CA ALA A 182 5.68 11.13 6.66
C ALA A 182 5.94 12.17 7.76
N ARG A 183 6.01 13.46 7.36
CA ARG A 183 6.23 14.59 8.26
C ARG A 183 5.46 15.81 7.80
N GLY A 184 4.70 16.43 8.70
CA GLY A 184 3.93 17.62 8.42
C GLY A 184 2.87 17.41 7.35
N VAL A 185 2.28 16.23 7.25
CA VAL A 185 1.28 15.88 6.25
C VAL A 185 0.38 14.75 6.76
N GLY A 186 -0.89 14.79 6.38
CA GLY A 186 -1.84 13.74 6.72
C GLY A 186 -1.94 13.52 8.24
N MET A 187 -1.64 12.32 8.69
CA MET A 187 -1.69 11.95 10.10
C MET A 187 -0.36 12.18 10.84
N PHE A 188 0.65 12.79 10.20
CA PHE A 188 1.98 12.97 10.80
C PHE A 188 2.25 14.43 11.14
N ASP A 189 2.72 14.68 12.36
CA ASP A 189 3.20 16.00 12.80
C ASP A 189 4.53 16.39 12.11
N LEU A 190 5.05 17.56 12.44
CA LEU A 190 6.29 18.08 11.85
C LEU A 190 7.52 17.24 12.24
N GLU A 191 7.47 16.54 13.35
CA GLU A 191 8.51 15.64 13.85
C GLU A 191 8.40 14.24 13.24
N GLY A 192 7.26 13.91 12.60
CA GLY A 192 6.97 12.61 12.00
C GLY A 192 6.32 11.62 12.98
N ASN A 193 5.73 12.12 14.07
CA ASN A 193 4.96 11.27 14.96
C ASN A 193 3.55 11.08 14.40
N LEU A 194 3.05 9.86 14.47
CA LEU A 194 1.70 9.51 14.10
C LEU A 194 0.69 10.13 15.09
N ASN A 195 -0.36 10.77 14.58
CA ASN A 195 -1.54 11.10 15.36
C ASN A 195 -2.47 9.86 15.42
N PRO A 196 -2.50 9.13 16.53
CA PRO A 196 -3.27 7.89 16.64
C PRO A 196 -4.78 8.14 16.52
N THR A 197 -5.29 9.26 17.03
CA THR A 197 -6.72 9.59 16.97
C THR A 197 -7.21 9.70 15.53
N TYR A 198 -6.44 10.33 14.65
CA TYR A 198 -6.80 10.46 13.24
C TYR A 198 -6.68 9.13 12.50
N ALA A 199 -5.68 8.33 12.84
CA ALA A 199 -5.55 6.99 12.30
C ALA A 199 -6.74 6.10 12.70
N ASP A 200 -7.15 6.15 13.97
CA ASP A 200 -8.32 5.42 14.49
C ASP A 200 -9.61 5.85 13.76
N ARG A 201 -9.81 7.16 13.52
CA ARG A 201 -10.97 7.67 12.79
C ARG A 201 -11.09 7.05 11.39
N PHE A 202 -9.99 6.95 10.64
CA PHE A 202 -10.00 6.29 9.32
C PHE A 202 -10.28 4.78 9.44
N ALA A 203 -9.71 4.13 10.43
CA ALA A 203 -9.91 2.69 10.65
C ALA A 203 -11.34 2.38 11.12
N GLU A 204 -11.94 3.22 11.94
CA GLU A 204 -13.33 3.09 12.42
C GLU A 204 -14.33 3.32 11.29
N GLU A 205 -14.09 4.32 10.42
CA GLU A 205 -14.99 4.65 9.31
C GLU A 205 -14.95 3.63 8.17
N PHE A 206 -13.76 3.15 7.80
CA PHE A 206 -13.61 2.35 6.59
C PHE A 206 -13.20 0.89 6.85
N GLY A 207 -12.71 0.59 8.04
CA GLY A 207 -12.08 -0.70 8.34
C GLY A 207 -10.67 -0.83 7.75
N LEU A 208 -9.85 -1.67 8.38
CA LEU A 208 -8.47 -1.92 7.96
C LEU A 208 -8.36 -2.68 6.62
N ASP A 209 -9.44 -3.30 6.15
CA ASP A 209 -9.48 -3.99 4.85
C ASP A 209 -9.59 -3.00 3.68
N ILE A 210 -10.20 -1.83 3.92
CA ILE A 210 -10.41 -0.78 2.92
C ILE A 210 -9.35 0.30 3.02
N ALA A 211 -8.98 0.72 4.23
CA ALA A 211 -8.02 1.77 4.48
C ALA A 211 -6.58 1.27 4.32
N MET A 212 -5.83 1.85 3.40
CA MET A 212 -4.40 1.64 3.21
C MET A 212 -3.63 2.86 3.67
N PHE A 213 -2.71 2.68 4.58
CA PHE A 213 -1.92 3.77 5.13
C PHE A 213 -0.58 3.87 4.42
N GLU A 214 -0.27 5.05 3.89
CA GLU A 214 1.06 5.31 3.34
C GLU A 214 2.13 5.27 4.43
N ALA A 215 3.10 4.40 4.25
CA ALA A 215 4.19 4.16 5.19
C ALA A 215 5.56 4.22 4.48
N PRO A 216 6.00 5.41 4.06
CA PRO A 216 7.13 5.58 3.13
C PRO A 216 8.49 5.33 3.77
N ASN A 217 8.58 5.28 5.10
CA ASN A 217 9.85 5.12 5.82
C ASN A 217 9.70 4.25 7.08
N LYS A 218 10.84 3.79 7.63
CA LYS A 218 10.86 2.91 8.81
C LYS A 218 10.02 3.45 9.99
N PRO A 219 10.11 4.73 10.40
CA PRO A 219 9.31 5.24 11.50
C PRO A 219 7.81 5.10 11.28
N SER A 220 7.30 5.50 10.11
CA SER A 220 5.87 5.40 9.79
C SER A 220 5.39 3.95 9.68
N GLN A 221 6.21 3.06 9.06
CA GLN A 221 5.92 1.63 8.98
C GLN A 221 5.73 1.01 10.36
N PHE A 222 6.65 1.29 11.27
CA PHE A 222 6.62 0.73 12.62
C PHE A 222 5.52 1.37 13.48
N ALA A 223 5.28 2.69 13.32
CA ALA A 223 4.21 3.38 14.05
C ALA A 223 2.83 2.75 13.76
N PHE A 224 2.49 2.50 12.49
CA PHE A 224 1.23 1.86 12.15
C PHE A 224 1.13 0.41 12.64
N LEU A 225 2.21 -0.37 12.51
CA LEU A 225 2.24 -1.75 12.98
C LEU A 225 2.16 -1.84 14.51
N ASP A 226 2.78 -0.91 15.23
CA ASP A 226 2.68 -0.82 16.69
C ASP A 226 1.27 -0.44 17.13
N HIS A 227 0.60 0.43 16.37
CA HIS A 227 -0.73 0.95 16.71
C HIS A 227 -1.85 -0.05 16.37
N PHE A 228 -1.90 -0.53 15.13
CA PHE A 228 -2.98 -1.40 14.63
C PHE A 228 -2.66 -2.90 14.68
N GLY A 229 -1.40 -3.27 14.93
CA GLY A 229 -0.98 -4.66 14.89
C GLY A 229 -0.74 -5.18 13.46
N PRO A 230 -0.67 -6.52 13.29
CA PRO A 230 -0.19 -7.13 12.06
C PRO A 230 -1.18 -7.05 10.89
N HIS A 231 -2.42 -6.68 11.12
CA HIS A 231 -3.49 -6.70 10.11
C HIS A 231 -3.66 -5.37 9.36
N VAL A 232 -2.89 -4.32 9.69
CA VAL A 232 -2.97 -3.05 8.98
C VAL A 232 -2.41 -3.16 7.56
N HIS A 233 -3.11 -2.58 6.59
CA HIS A 233 -2.64 -2.51 5.23
C HIS A 233 -1.73 -1.29 5.04
N LEU A 234 -0.46 -1.54 4.70
CA LEU A 234 0.53 -0.50 4.43
C LEU A 234 0.78 -0.37 2.93
N CYS A 235 0.82 0.85 2.44
CA CYS A 235 1.20 1.14 1.06
C CYS A 235 2.34 2.17 1.00
N ASN A 236 2.81 2.47 -0.21
CA ASN A 236 3.98 3.31 -0.46
C ASN A 236 5.24 2.88 0.32
N VAL A 237 5.33 1.60 0.65
CA VAL A 237 6.56 0.99 1.16
C VAL A 237 7.52 0.82 -0.02
N ARG A 238 8.75 1.30 0.10
CA ARG A 238 9.76 1.06 -0.95
C ARG A 238 9.97 -0.43 -1.14
N LEU A 239 10.07 -0.87 -2.38
CA LEU A 239 10.13 -2.32 -2.70
C LEU A 239 11.27 -3.04 -1.99
N GLU A 240 12.43 -2.42 -1.85
CA GLU A 240 13.58 -2.95 -1.10
C GLU A 240 13.35 -3.04 0.41
N GLU A 241 12.34 -2.35 0.94
CA GLU A 241 12.00 -2.36 2.36
C GLU A 241 10.93 -3.40 2.73
N LEU A 242 10.30 -4.02 1.74
CA LEU A 242 9.19 -4.97 1.94
C LEU A 242 9.52 -6.04 2.98
N LEU A 243 10.67 -6.70 2.87
CA LEU A 243 11.04 -7.77 3.81
C LEU A 243 11.26 -7.23 5.23
N ARG A 244 11.78 -6.01 5.40
CA ARG A 244 11.90 -5.38 6.73
C ARG A 244 10.53 -5.15 7.37
N VAL A 245 9.56 -4.66 6.61
CA VAL A 245 8.18 -4.47 7.08
C VAL A 245 7.57 -5.80 7.47
N GLU A 246 7.75 -6.82 6.64
CA GLU A 246 7.13 -8.13 6.85
C GLU A 246 7.74 -8.92 8.01
N ILE A 247 9.04 -8.79 8.28
CA ILE A 247 9.65 -9.36 9.51
C ILE A 247 9.21 -8.61 10.77
N TYR A 248 8.98 -7.28 10.69
CA TYR A 248 8.45 -6.50 11.80
C TYR A 248 6.99 -6.89 12.09
N ARG A 249 6.15 -6.94 11.07
CA ARG A 249 4.73 -7.35 11.13
C ARG A 249 4.55 -8.71 11.81
N ARG A 250 5.50 -9.62 11.63
CA ARG A 250 5.48 -10.99 12.19
C ARG A 250 6.23 -11.13 13.51
N GLY A 251 6.64 -10.03 14.13
CA GLY A 251 7.36 -10.05 15.40
C GLY A 251 8.77 -10.68 15.34
N LEU A 252 9.38 -10.76 14.15
CA LEU A 252 10.70 -11.34 13.94
C LEU A 252 11.82 -10.30 13.98
N HIS A 253 11.50 -9.00 13.90
CA HIS A 253 12.46 -7.92 14.00
C HIS A 253 12.82 -7.68 15.48
N SER A 254 14.08 -7.30 15.77
CA SER A 254 14.53 -7.01 17.13
C SER A 254 13.66 -5.98 17.86
N ASP A 255 13.28 -4.91 17.16
CA ASP A 255 12.46 -3.82 17.72
C ASP A 255 10.99 -4.26 17.95
N ALA A 256 10.55 -5.35 17.32
CA ALA A 256 9.20 -5.91 17.50
C ALA A 256 9.15 -6.97 18.61
N PHE A 257 10.30 -7.39 19.15
CA PHE A 257 10.36 -8.52 20.09
C PHE A 257 9.54 -8.30 21.36
N ALA A 258 9.51 -7.07 21.86
CA ALA A 258 8.77 -6.69 23.07
C ALA A 258 7.34 -6.17 22.77
N LYS A 259 6.84 -6.27 21.51
CA LYS A 259 5.53 -5.76 21.12
C LYS A 259 4.48 -6.87 21.19
N PRO A 260 3.60 -6.87 22.21
CA PRO A 260 2.61 -7.94 22.38
C PRO A 260 1.60 -8.04 21.24
N ASN A 261 1.32 -6.93 20.55
CA ASN A 261 0.38 -6.87 19.42
C ASN A 261 0.91 -7.56 18.16
N LEU A 262 2.22 -7.71 18.03
CA LEU A 262 2.87 -8.28 16.86
C LEU A 262 3.32 -9.72 17.06
N ARG A 263 3.43 -10.17 18.30
CA ARG A 263 3.88 -11.51 18.65
C ARG A 263 2.90 -12.18 19.59
N PRO A 264 2.45 -13.42 19.31
CA PRO A 264 1.62 -14.15 20.25
C PRO A 264 2.36 -14.33 21.56
N ALA A 265 1.62 -14.24 22.67
CA ALA A 265 2.15 -14.49 23.99
C ALA A 265 2.86 -15.84 24.00
N GLN A 266 4.09 -15.90 24.51
CA GLN A 266 4.75 -17.17 24.69
C GLN A 266 3.89 -18.04 25.59
N PRO A 267 3.66 -19.32 25.26
CA PRO A 267 3.01 -20.22 26.20
C PRO A 267 3.80 -20.16 27.51
N SER A 268 3.09 -19.91 28.62
CA SER A 268 3.69 -19.94 29.95
C SER A 268 4.51 -21.23 30.05
N ARG A 269 5.81 -21.09 30.32
CA ARG A 269 6.62 -22.25 30.69
C ARG A 269 6.02 -22.73 32.00
N GLU A 270 5.09 -23.68 31.95
CA GLU A 270 4.80 -24.48 33.12
C GLU A 270 6.14 -25.08 33.50
N THR A 271 6.60 -24.66 34.67
CA THR A 271 7.78 -25.19 35.32
C THR A 271 7.58 -26.70 35.51
N ALA A 272 8.26 -27.47 34.67
CA ALA A 272 8.40 -28.91 34.87
C ALA A 272 9.26 -29.19 36.08
#